data_4df81b9c7f9aacbcd7735f4ca7906a32
#
_entry.id   4df81b9c7f9aacbcd7735f4ca7906a32
#
_cell.length_a   1.000
_cell.length_b   1.000
_cell.length_c   1.000
_cell.angle_alpha   90.00
_cell.angle_beta   90.00
_cell.angle_gamma   90.00
#
_symmetry.space_group_name_H-M   'P 1'
#
loop_
_entity.id
_entity.type
_entity.pdbx_description
1 polymer ?
#
loop_
_entity_poly.entity_id
_entity_poly.type
_entity_poly.pdbx_seq_one_letter_code
_entity_poly.pdbx_strand_id
1 'polypeptide(L)'
;MRVMGIQRNCPLFWKWSTIIFWIMIICSAEQLWVTVYYGVPVWKDADTTLFCASDAKAFDAEVHNVWATHACVPTDPDPQEMELKNVTENFNMWKNGMVDQMHQDIISLWDQSLKPCVKLTPLCVTLTCVNANVTLNGTLHNVTDEVKNCSFNTTTVLRDKKQKVHALFYRQDIVQIGEDNQTYRLINCNTSAITQACPKVSFEPIPIHYCAPAGFAILKCNDKNFNGTGPCKNVSTVQCTHGIKPVVSTQLLLNGSLAEDEIMVRSENITNNAKIIIVQLRNPVQIVCIRPSNNTRTGVHIGPGQTFYAIGDIIGDIRQAHCNISKKDWNEALQKVGAQLQEYFGNDTTITFANSSGGDLEITTHSFNCGGEFFYCNTSGLFNGTFNGTWNGTNSTISNSTENITLPCRIRQIVNMWQRVGQAMYAPPISGAIRCESNITGLLLTRDGGNNTNKKEIFRPGGGDMRDNWRSELYKYKVVKIEPLGVAPTRAKRRVVEREKRAAIGLGALFLGFLGAAGSTMG
;
A
#
# COMPACT_ATOMS: atom_id res chain seq x y z
N MET A 1 -5.74 -14.53 -42.69
CA MET A 1 -4.98 -15.64 -43.30
C MET A 1 -5.84 -16.91 -43.20
N ARG A 2 -6.10 -17.62 -44.26
CA ARG A 2 -6.89 -18.85 -44.24
C ARG A 2 -5.96 -20.05 -44.36
N VAL A 3 -6.05 -20.97 -43.42
CA VAL A 3 -5.28 -22.21 -43.41
C VAL A 3 -6.22 -23.38 -43.69
N MET A 4 -5.83 -24.29 -44.55
CA MET A 4 -6.62 -25.45 -44.92
C MET A 4 -6.24 -26.64 -44.04
N GLY A 5 -7.20 -27.20 -43.37
CA GLY A 5 -7.06 -28.44 -42.59
C GLY A 5 -7.94 -29.55 -43.19
N ILE A 6 -7.45 -30.77 -43.21
CA ILE A 6 -8.19 -31.95 -43.66
C ILE A 6 -8.54 -32.80 -42.47
N GLN A 7 -9.82 -32.92 -42.19
CA GLN A 7 -10.33 -33.86 -41.17
C GLN A 7 -10.94 -35.06 -41.86
N ARG A 8 -10.42 -36.23 -41.55
CA ARG A 8 -10.99 -37.52 -42.02
C ARG A 8 -11.94 -38.07 -41.00
N ASN A 9 -13.23 -38.05 -41.28
CA ASN A 9 -14.23 -38.78 -40.50
C ASN A 9 -14.42 -40.13 -41.15
N CYS A 10 -13.82 -41.17 -40.55
CA CYS A 10 -14.10 -42.58 -40.85
C CYS A 10 -14.91 -43.16 -39.69
N PRO A 11 -16.19 -43.52 -39.86
CA PRO A 11 -16.88 -44.30 -38.84
C PRO A 11 -16.38 -45.75 -38.93
N LEU A 12 -15.74 -46.20 -37.83
CA LEU A 12 -15.40 -47.62 -37.63
C LEU A 12 -16.66 -48.42 -37.28
N PHE A 13 -17.23 -49.11 -38.32
CA PHE A 13 -18.19 -50.18 -38.10
C PHE A 13 -17.47 -51.51 -38.15
N TRP A 14 -17.32 -52.17 -36.99
CA TRP A 14 -16.93 -53.57 -36.89
C TRP A 14 -18.17 -54.42 -36.60
N LYS A 15 -18.62 -55.19 -37.62
CA LYS A 15 -19.16 -56.56 -37.39
C LYS A 15 -19.36 -57.29 -38.70
N TRP A 16 -18.60 -58.36 -38.84
CA TRP A 16 -18.81 -59.65 -39.49
C TRP A 16 -19.98 -59.80 -40.50
N SER A 17 -19.68 -59.97 -41.78
CA SER A 17 -20.05 -61.17 -42.53
C SER A 17 -19.54 -61.02 -43.99
N THR A 18 -18.99 -62.10 -44.47
CA THR A 18 -18.52 -62.38 -45.82
C THR A 18 -19.56 -62.09 -46.89
N ILE A 19 -19.30 -61.14 -47.70
CA ILE A 19 -19.64 -61.09 -49.13
C ILE A 19 -18.86 -59.86 -49.70
N ILE A 20 -18.10 -60.13 -50.76
CA ILE A 20 -17.35 -59.15 -51.50
C ILE A 20 -18.34 -58.16 -52.13
N PHE A 21 -18.57 -57.08 -51.46
CA PHE A 21 -19.10 -55.87 -52.05
C PHE A 21 -18.07 -54.78 -51.88
N TRP A 22 -17.52 -54.36 -52.97
CA TRP A 22 -16.80 -53.08 -53.04
C TRP A 22 -17.75 -51.96 -52.65
N ILE A 23 -17.97 -51.75 -51.41
CA ILE A 23 -18.45 -50.46 -50.91
C ILE A 23 -17.21 -49.57 -50.92
N MET A 24 -17.07 -48.81 -51.99
CA MET A 24 -16.26 -47.62 -51.94
C MET A 24 -16.82 -46.81 -50.78
N ILE A 25 -16.19 -46.90 -49.63
CA ILE A 25 -16.38 -45.93 -48.55
C ILE A 25 -15.86 -44.62 -49.12
N ILE A 26 -16.79 -43.86 -49.67
CA ILE A 26 -16.52 -42.47 -50.02
C ILE A 26 -16.29 -41.80 -48.68
N CYS A 27 -15.06 -41.87 -48.18
CA CYS A 27 -14.61 -40.90 -47.17
C CYS A 27 -14.76 -39.52 -47.81
N SER A 28 -15.87 -38.89 -47.59
CA SER A 28 -16.03 -37.50 -47.93
C SER A 28 -15.04 -36.73 -47.07
N ALA A 29 -13.90 -36.40 -47.64
CA ALA A 29 -13.00 -35.47 -47.02
C ALA A 29 -13.68 -34.08 -47.09
N GLU A 30 -14.41 -33.73 -46.04
CA GLU A 30 -14.85 -32.36 -45.90
C GLU A 30 -13.61 -31.49 -45.75
N GLN A 31 -13.37 -30.67 -46.73
CA GLN A 31 -12.34 -29.63 -46.64
C GLN A 31 -12.82 -28.57 -45.66
N LEU A 32 -12.28 -28.58 -44.45
CA LEU A 32 -12.54 -27.55 -43.48
C LEU A 32 -11.51 -26.44 -43.63
N TRP A 33 -12.02 -25.24 -43.83
CA TRP A 33 -11.22 -24.00 -43.79
C TRP A 33 -11.22 -23.43 -42.38
N VAL A 34 -10.05 -23.03 -41.89
CA VAL A 34 -9.95 -22.28 -40.64
C VAL A 34 -9.85 -20.81 -40.98
N THR A 35 -10.83 -20.03 -40.55
CA THR A 35 -10.79 -18.58 -40.64
C THR A 35 -10.13 -18.04 -39.40
N VAL A 36 -9.09 -17.23 -39.57
CA VAL A 36 -8.41 -16.52 -38.49
C VAL A 36 -8.95 -15.10 -38.47
N TYR A 37 -9.57 -14.74 -37.39
CA TYR A 37 -10.05 -13.39 -37.13
C TYR A 37 -8.99 -12.65 -36.31
N TYR A 38 -8.62 -11.45 -36.78
CA TYR A 38 -7.77 -10.54 -36.04
C TYR A 38 -8.60 -9.44 -35.43
N GLY A 39 -8.30 -9.11 -34.18
CA GLY A 39 -9.05 -8.09 -33.45
C GLY A 39 -10.22 -8.64 -32.66
N VAL A 40 -10.21 -9.91 -32.28
CA VAL A 40 -11.21 -10.53 -31.42
C VAL A 40 -11.03 -10.04 -29.99
N PRO A 41 -12.11 -9.59 -29.28
CA PRO A 41 -12.02 -9.09 -27.90
C PRO A 41 -11.91 -10.24 -26.90
N VAL A 42 -10.78 -10.92 -26.90
CA VAL A 42 -10.49 -12.06 -26.02
C VAL A 42 -9.25 -11.74 -25.21
N TRP A 43 -9.30 -12.03 -23.93
CA TRP A 43 -8.19 -11.87 -23.02
C TRP A 43 -8.10 -13.07 -22.07
N LYS A 44 -6.94 -13.20 -21.43
CA LYS A 44 -6.70 -14.13 -20.33
C LYS A 44 -5.96 -13.43 -19.19
N ASP A 45 -6.10 -13.96 -18.02
CA ASP A 45 -5.34 -13.52 -16.84
C ASP A 45 -3.85 -13.62 -17.13
N ALA A 46 -3.11 -12.58 -16.82
CA ALA A 46 -1.67 -12.55 -17.02
C ALA A 46 -1.00 -11.60 -16.03
N ASP A 47 0.24 -11.90 -15.75
CA ASP A 47 1.13 -11.01 -15.02
C ASP A 47 2.12 -10.40 -16.00
N THR A 48 2.34 -9.11 -15.86
CA THR A 48 3.34 -8.38 -16.65
C THR A 48 3.91 -7.24 -15.84
N THR A 49 5.05 -6.73 -16.27
CA THR A 49 5.63 -5.53 -15.69
C THR A 49 4.83 -4.30 -16.12
N LEU A 50 4.15 -3.68 -15.17
CA LEU A 50 3.46 -2.42 -15.34
C LEU A 50 4.46 -1.27 -15.25
N PHE A 51 4.15 -0.15 -15.89
CA PHE A 51 4.92 1.07 -15.69
C PHE A 51 4.13 2.07 -14.87
N CYS A 52 4.85 2.99 -14.20
CA CYS A 52 4.20 4.02 -13.40
C CYS A 52 4.07 5.33 -14.18
N ALA A 53 2.99 6.05 -13.91
CA ALA A 53 2.79 7.42 -14.31
C ALA A 53 2.49 8.27 -13.09
N SER A 54 2.96 9.50 -13.06
CA SER A 54 2.67 10.43 -11.98
C SER A 54 2.51 11.85 -12.50
N ASP A 55 1.68 12.63 -11.79
CA ASP A 55 1.49 14.06 -12.05
C ASP A 55 2.65 14.90 -11.54
N ALA A 56 3.81 14.31 -11.34
CA ALA A 56 4.95 15.06 -10.86
C ALA A 56 5.11 16.28 -11.74
N LYS A 57 4.80 17.45 -11.19
CA LYS A 57 5.32 18.70 -11.69
C LYS A 57 6.83 18.63 -11.51
N ALA A 58 7.45 17.88 -12.40
CA ALA A 58 8.85 17.48 -12.36
C ALA A 58 9.83 18.64 -12.47
N PHE A 59 9.33 19.85 -12.38
CA PHE A 59 10.10 21.06 -12.63
C PHE A 59 10.22 22.02 -11.44
N ASP A 60 9.61 21.73 -10.29
CA ASP A 60 10.04 22.38 -9.06
C ASP A 60 11.36 21.74 -8.62
N ALA A 61 12.43 22.30 -9.14
CA ALA A 61 13.78 21.75 -9.17
C ALA A 61 14.47 21.63 -7.80
N GLU A 62 13.81 21.96 -6.69
CA GLU A 62 14.46 22.04 -5.38
C GLU A 62 14.19 20.85 -4.45
N VAL A 63 13.14 20.08 -4.65
CA VAL A 63 12.80 18.94 -3.78
C VAL A 63 12.54 17.70 -4.61
N HIS A 64 13.47 16.74 -4.52
CA HIS A 64 13.26 15.40 -5.11
C HIS A 64 12.32 14.61 -4.23
N ASN A 65 11.23 14.08 -4.80
CA ASN A 65 10.33 13.16 -4.10
C ASN A 65 10.79 11.72 -4.30
N VAL A 66 10.80 10.92 -3.22
CA VAL A 66 11.19 9.50 -3.25
C VAL A 66 10.37 8.71 -4.28
N TRP A 67 9.09 9.08 -4.44
CA TRP A 67 8.10 8.25 -5.12
C TRP A 67 8.05 8.44 -6.64
N ALA A 68 8.51 9.55 -7.20
CA ALA A 68 8.14 9.84 -8.58
C ALA A 68 9.14 10.57 -9.47
N THR A 69 10.24 11.08 -8.97
CA THR A 69 11.00 12.09 -9.71
C THR A 69 11.75 11.56 -10.93
N HIS A 70 12.13 10.26 -10.97
CA HIS A 70 12.96 9.72 -12.06
C HIS A 70 12.46 8.41 -12.68
N ALA A 71 11.42 7.81 -12.13
CA ALA A 71 10.98 6.47 -12.52
C ALA A 71 9.63 6.43 -13.24
N CYS A 72 8.81 7.49 -13.11
CA CYS A 72 7.47 7.52 -13.68
C CYS A 72 7.38 8.48 -14.86
N VAL A 73 6.59 8.11 -15.85
CA VAL A 73 6.23 8.97 -16.98
C VAL A 73 5.15 9.96 -16.54
N PRO A 74 4.98 11.11 -17.24
CA PRO A 74 3.85 12.01 -16.99
C PRO A 74 2.52 11.30 -17.19
N THR A 75 1.51 11.64 -16.36
CA THR A 75 0.16 11.12 -16.55
C THR A 75 -0.49 11.68 -17.80
N ASP A 76 -1.37 10.88 -18.41
CA ASP A 76 -2.24 11.34 -19.48
C ASP A 76 -3.25 12.36 -18.90
N PRO A 77 -3.37 13.57 -19.45
CA PRO A 77 -4.33 14.56 -19.01
C PRO A 77 -5.79 14.15 -19.25
N ASP A 78 -6.04 13.22 -20.17
CA ASP A 78 -7.36 12.70 -20.53
C ASP A 78 -7.41 11.17 -20.41
N PRO A 79 -7.49 10.63 -19.18
CA PRO A 79 -7.54 9.20 -18.95
C PRO A 79 -8.82 8.62 -19.52
N GLN A 80 -8.69 7.64 -20.42
CA GLN A 80 -9.83 6.99 -21.04
C GLN A 80 -10.24 5.74 -20.28
N GLU A 81 -11.53 5.65 -20.00
CA GLU A 81 -12.16 4.47 -19.41
C GLU A 81 -13.29 4.02 -20.34
N MET A 82 -13.33 2.72 -20.61
CA MET A 82 -14.35 2.14 -21.50
C MET A 82 -15.12 1.06 -20.76
N GLU A 83 -16.42 1.25 -20.66
CA GLU A 83 -17.31 0.25 -20.07
C GLU A 83 -17.46 -0.96 -20.99
N LEU A 84 -17.31 -2.16 -20.41
CA LEU A 84 -17.50 -3.43 -21.11
C LEU A 84 -18.93 -3.93 -20.86
N LYS A 85 -19.78 -3.82 -21.87
CA LYS A 85 -21.19 -4.23 -21.74
C LYS A 85 -21.34 -5.75 -21.73
N ASN A 86 -22.17 -6.26 -20.83
CA ASN A 86 -22.49 -7.69 -20.70
C ASN A 86 -21.26 -8.58 -20.45
N VAL A 87 -20.24 -8.04 -19.80
CA VAL A 87 -19.04 -8.79 -19.39
C VAL A 87 -19.09 -9.01 -17.89
N THR A 88 -18.92 -10.26 -17.48
CA THR A 88 -18.71 -10.65 -16.08
C THR A 88 -17.29 -11.20 -15.96
N GLU A 89 -16.51 -10.66 -15.05
CA GLU A 89 -15.10 -11.04 -14.84
C GLU A 89 -14.85 -11.37 -13.38
N ASN A 90 -14.05 -12.41 -13.15
CA ASN A 90 -13.66 -12.80 -11.80
C ASN A 90 -12.41 -12.04 -11.37
N PHE A 91 -12.47 -11.51 -10.16
CA PHE A 91 -11.36 -10.81 -9.50
C PHE A 91 -10.96 -11.54 -8.22
N ASN A 92 -9.70 -11.43 -7.85
CA ASN A 92 -9.21 -11.89 -6.56
C ASN A 92 -8.11 -10.95 -6.08
N MET A 93 -8.46 -10.04 -5.17
CA MET A 93 -7.53 -9.06 -4.61
C MET A 93 -6.37 -9.69 -3.82
N TRP A 94 -6.57 -10.91 -3.30
CA TRP A 94 -5.58 -11.60 -2.46
C TRP A 94 -4.49 -12.31 -3.28
N LYS A 95 -4.75 -12.53 -4.55
CA LYS A 95 -3.81 -13.13 -5.52
C LYS A 95 -3.52 -12.20 -6.70
N ASN A 96 -3.52 -10.90 -6.46
CA ASN A 96 -3.27 -9.90 -7.47
C ASN A 96 -1.77 -9.58 -7.56
N GLY A 97 -1.13 -9.90 -8.68
CA GLY A 97 0.29 -9.63 -8.92
C GLY A 97 0.66 -8.14 -8.94
N MET A 98 -0.31 -7.25 -9.17
CA MET A 98 -0.11 -5.80 -9.10
C MET A 98 0.35 -5.35 -7.72
N VAL A 99 -0.16 -5.99 -6.65
CA VAL A 99 0.20 -5.67 -5.27
C VAL A 99 1.67 -5.96 -5.00
N ASP A 100 2.14 -7.14 -5.39
CA ASP A 100 3.54 -7.53 -5.22
C ASP A 100 4.48 -6.64 -6.03
N GLN A 101 4.09 -6.31 -7.26
CA GLN A 101 4.85 -5.40 -8.10
C GLN A 101 4.93 -4.00 -7.49
N MET A 102 3.82 -3.43 -7.03
CA MET A 102 3.82 -2.14 -6.36
C MET A 102 4.72 -2.15 -5.13
N HIS A 103 4.68 -3.20 -4.34
CA HIS A 103 5.51 -3.36 -3.16
C HIS A 103 7.01 -3.36 -3.50
N GLN A 104 7.40 -4.11 -4.52
CA GLN A 104 8.78 -4.14 -4.99
C GLN A 104 9.24 -2.80 -5.58
N ASP A 105 8.38 -2.14 -6.33
CA ASP A 105 8.68 -0.84 -6.91
C ASP A 105 8.91 0.22 -5.82
N ILE A 106 8.07 0.22 -4.78
CA ILE A 106 8.19 1.16 -3.66
C ILE A 106 9.48 0.90 -2.88
N ILE A 107 9.81 -0.35 -2.59
CA ILE A 107 11.07 -0.72 -1.94
C ILE A 107 12.26 -0.28 -2.79
N SER A 108 12.21 -0.53 -4.09
CA SER A 108 13.27 -0.18 -5.03
C SER A 108 13.50 1.33 -5.12
N LEU A 109 12.42 2.12 -5.18
CA LEU A 109 12.49 3.58 -5.18
C LEU A 109 13.09 4.12 -3.88
N TRP A 110 12.72 3.52 -2.76
CA TRP A 110 13.28 3.85 -1.46
C TRP A 110 14.78 3.59 -1.39
N ASP A 111 15.22 2.41 -1.82
CA ASP A 111 16.63 2.06 -1.85
C ASP A 111 17.45 2.98 -2.76
N GLN A 112 16.91 3.32 -3.92
CA GLN A 112 17.55 4.26 -4.86
C GLN A 112 17.69 5.66 -4.26
N SER A 113 16.73 6.12 -3.48
CA SER A 113 16.78 7.42 -2.83
C SER A 113 17.85 7.48 -1.74
N LEU A 114 18.13 6.37 -1.07
CA LEU A 114 19.13 6.28 0.00
C LEU A 114 20.56 6.01 -0.51
N LYS A 115 20.69 5.45 -1.70
CA LYS A 115 22.00 5.02 -2.24
C LYS A 115 23.06 6.11 -2.30
N PRO A 116 22.75 7.37 -2.73
CA PRO A 116 23.74 8.45 -2.74
C PRO A 116 23.90 9.16 -1.40
N CYS A 117 23.17 8.76 -0.37
CA CYS A 117 23.10 9.46 0.90
C CYS A 117 24.22 9.02 1.88
N VAL A 118 24.45 9.83 2.89
CA VAL A 118 25.53 9.64 3.86
C VAL A 118 25.31 8.39 4.71
N LYS A 119 26.31 7.53 4.80
CA LYS A 119 26.33 6.38 5.71
C LYS A 119 26.82 6.80 7.09
N LEU A 120 26.08 6.45 8.13
CA LEU A 120 26.37 6.83 9.50
C LEU A 120 27.24 5.80 10.27
N THR A 121 28.00 4.96 9.56
CA THR A 121 28.92 4.01 10.20
C THR A 121 29.89 4.66 11.21
N PRO A 122 30.40 5.88 10.98
CA PRO A 122 31.25 6.57 11.96
C PRO A 122 30.56 6.93 13.28
N LEU A 123 29.22 6.90 13.33
CA LEU A 123 28.43 7.18 14.54
C LEU A 123 28.13 5.94 15.37
N CYS A 124 28.50 4.75 14.91
CA CYS A 124 28.40 3.52 15.70
C CYS A 124 29.53 3.45 16.73
N VAL A 125 29.57 4.40 17.60
CA VAL A 125 30.51 4.55 18.71
C VAL A 125 29.76 4.57 20.03
N THR A 126 30.49 4.44 21.12
CA THR A 126 29.95 4.58 22.46
C THR A 126 29.51 6.03 22.68
N LEU A 127 28.27 6.20 23.10
CA LEU A 127 27.68 7.47 23.43
C LEU A 127 27.63 7.64 24.95
N THR A 128 28.05 8.79 25.46
CA THR A 128 27.84 9.15 26.86
C THR A 128 26.63 10.08 26.95
N CYS A 129 25.53 9.59 27.50
CA CYS A 129 24.25 10.28 27.48
C CYS A 129 23.82 10.67 28.90
N VAL A 130 23.33 11.89 29.01
CA VAL A 130 22.67 12.45 30.19
C VAL A 130 21.27 12.90 29.84
N ASN A 131 20.43 13.14 30.84
CA ASN A 131 19.10 13.70 30.58
C ASN A 131 19.24 15.07 29.91
N ALA A 132 18.40 15.32 28.92
CA ALA A 132 18.39 16.63 28.27
C ALA A 132 17.78 17.67 29.23
N ASN A 133 18.45 18.81 29.36
CA ASN A 133 17.95 19.96 30.10
C ASN A 133 17.39 20.96 29.12
N VAL A 134 16.19 21.46 29.34
CA VAL A 134 15.55 22.44 28.51
C VAL A 134 15.20 23.69 29.30
N THR A 135 15.51 24.83 28.74
CA THR A 135 15.21 26.13 29.31
C THR A 135 13.79 26.56 28.97
N LEU A 136 12.90 26.55 29.96
CA LEU A 136 11.56 27.10 29.88
C LEU A 136 11.52 28.38 30.70
N ASN A 137 11.19 29.50 30.06
CA ASN A 137 11.07 30.81 30.74
C ASN A 137 12.26 31.17 31.66
N GLY A 138 13.48 30.79 31.27
CA GLY A 138 14.68 31.06 32.06
C GLY A 138 14.97 30.05 33.17
N THR A 139 14.12 29.06 33.38
CA THR A 139 14.33 27.95 34.34
C THR A 139 14.69 26.66 33.60
N LEU A 140 15.67 25.96 34.15
CA LEU A 140 16.18 24.70 33.60
C LEU A 140 15.25 23.55 34.06
N HIS A 141 14.54 22.95 33.11
CA HIS A 141 13.72 21.76 33.36
C HIS A 141 14.42 20.50 32.85
N ASN A 142 14.52 19.51 33.72
CA ASN A 142 15.06 18.20 33.38
C ASN A 142 13.96 17.41 32.67
N VAL A 143 14.13 17.16 31.36
CA VAL A 143 13.21 16.34 30.58
C VAL A 143 13.60 14.90 30.75
N THR A 144 13.01 14.30 31.72
CA THR A 144 13.21 12.88 32.01
C THR A 144 12.55 12.03 30.95
N ASP A 145 13.25 11.04 30.46
CA ASP A 145 12.82 9.83 29.75
C ASP A 145 12.59 9.87 28.23
N GLU A 146 12.32 10.98 27.57
CA GLU A 146 12.07 10.94 26.12
C GLU A 146 13.26 11.36 25.26
N VAL A 147 14.08 12.29 25.73
CA VAL A 147 15.24 12.83 24.99
C VAL A 147 16.49 12.81 25.86
N LYS A 148 17.58 12.32 25.30
CA LYS A 148 18.91 12.30 25.94
C LYS A 148 19.86 13.22 25.19
N ASN A 149 20.69 13.94 25.96
CA ASN A 149 21.84 14.66 25.41
C ASN A 149 23.06 13.75 25.44
N CYS A 150 23.53 13.38 24.27
CA CYS A 150 24.62 12.42 24.10
C CYS A 150 25.85 13.12 23.55
N SER A 151 27.01 12.85 24.16
CA SER A 151 28.30 13.24 23.67
C SER A 151 29.05 12.03 23.10
N PHE A 152 29.75 12.23 22.02
CA PHE A 152 30.53 11.20 21.35
C PHE A 152 31.72 11.79 20.61
N ASN A 153 32.74 10.95 20.34
CA ASN A 153 33.87 11.34 19.54
C ASN A 153 33.66 10.89 18.10
N THR A 154 33.70 11.84 17.19
CA THR A 154 33.60 11.57 15.75
C THR A 154 34.84 12.06 15.02
N THR A 155 35.06 11.54 13.81
CA THR A 155 36.11 12.02 12.91
C THR A 155 35.78 13.41 12.42
N THR A 156 36.80 14.19 12.05
CA THR A 156 36.65 15.49 11.41
C THR A 156 36.83 15.36 9.90
N VAL A 157 36.84 16.48 9.20
CA VAL A 157 37.25 16.55 7.78
C VAL A 157 38.61 15.92 7.55
N LEU A 158 39.50 16.03 8.55
CA LEU A 158 40.82 15.39 8.54
C LEU A 158 40.69 14.05 9.31
N ARG A 159 41.01 12.94 8.65
CA ARG A 159 40.87 11.59 9.22
C ARG A 159 41.61 11.35 10.54
N ASP A 160 42.71 12.08 10.75
CA ASP A 160 43.56 11.91 11.93
C ASP A 160 43.11 12.72 13.15
N LYS A 161 42.12 13.57 12.99
CA LYS A 161 41.60 14.39 14.10
C LYS A 161 40.21 13.92 14.51
N LYS A 162 40.05 13.72 15.81
CA LYS A 162 38.75 13.45 16.43
C LYS A 162 38.24 14.73 17.10
N GLN A 163 36.91 14.91 17.04
CA GLN A 163 36.21 15.99 17.75
C GLN A 163 35.17 15.39 18.68
N LYS A 164 34.99 16.02 19.83
CA LYS A 164 33.88 15.70 20.73
C LYS A 164 32.67 16.53 20.34
N VAL A 165 31.54 15.87 20.11
CA VAL A 165 30.30 16.49 19.63
C VAL A 165 29.17 16.10 20.55
N HIS A 166 28.17 16.96 20.63
CA HIS A 166 26.92 16.74 21.36
C HIS A 166 25.74 16.73 20.39
N ALA A 167 24.79 15.83 20.64
CA ALA A 167 23.55 15.77 19.91
C ALA A 167 22.43 15.25 20.81
N LEU A 168 21.20 15.65 20.54
CA LEU A 168 20.04 15.11 21.20
C LEU A 168 19.51 13.90 20.41
N PHE A 169 19.24 12.82 21.13
CA PHE A 169 18.61 11.62 20.57
C PHE A 169 17.34 11.29 21.35
N TYR A 170 16.34 10.79 20.65
CA TYR A 170 15.18 10.19 21.28
C TYR A 170 15.57 8.91 22.01
N ARG A 171 15.00 8.67 23.17
CA ARG A 171 15.32 7.49 24.01
C ARG A 171 15.15 6.17 23.26
N GLN A 172 14.25 6.14 22.26
CA GLN A 172 13.97 4.94 21.47
C GLN A 172 15.02 4.63 20.42
N ASP A 173 15.85 5.60 20.07
CA ASP A 173 16.92 5.44 19.08
C ASP A 173 18.23 4.97 19.69
N ILE A 174 18.32 4.89 21.02
CA ILE A 174 19.52 4.51 21.74
C ILE A 174 19.26 3.33 22.69
N VAL A 175 20.27 2.47 22.82
CA VAL A 175 20.25 1.30 23.70
C VAL A 175 21.37 1.43 24.71
N GLN A 176 21.06 1.19 25.98
CA GLN A 176 22.03 1.16 27.05
C GLN A 176 22.91 -0.09 26.92
N ILE A 177 24.21 0.07 27.03
CA ILE A 177 25.21 -1.02 26.90
C ILE A 177 26.04 -1.26 28.16
N GLY A 178 25.99 -0.36 29.14
CA GLY A 178 26.70 -0.48 30.42
C GLY A 178 25.76 -0.52 31.60
N GLU A 179 26.31 -0.89 32.77
CA GLU A 179 25.58 -0.86 34.04
C GLU A 179 25.46 0.56 34.63
N ASP A 180 26.23 1.49 34.10
CA ASP A 180 26.43 2.86 34.62
C ASP A 180 25.35 3.88 34.23
N ASN A 181 24.24 3.49 33.63
CA ASN A 181 23.14 4.34 33.18
C ASN A 181 23.53 5.55 32.28
N GLN A 182 24.78 5.64 31.84
CA GLN A 182 25.26 6.75 31.00
C GLN A 182 25.82 6.28 29.67
N THR A 183 26.11 4.98 29.53
CA THR A 183 26.74 4.42 28.34
C THR A 183 25.68 3.83 27.41
N TYR A 184 25.59 4.40 26.21
CA TYR A 184 24.62 4.03 25.19
C TYR A 184 25.28 3.81 23.83
N ARG A 185 24.53 3.23 22.94
CA ARG A 185 24.82 3.21 21.50
C ARG A 185 23.55 3.45 20.70
N LEU A 186 23.67 3.78 19.43
CA LEU A 186 22.52 3.83 18.54
C LEU A 186 21.92 2.43 18.35
N ILE A 187 20.61 2.37 18.31
CA ILE A 187 19.89 1.14 18.00
C ILE A 187 20.31 0.64 16.61
N ASN A 188 20.35 -0.67 16.41
CA ASN A 188 20.72 -1.32 15.14
C ASN A 188 22.18 -1.15 14.70
N CYS A 189 23.04 -0.45 15.40
CA CYS A 189 24.46 -0.35 15.03
C CYS A 189 25.20 -1.68 14.98
N ASN A 190 24.77 -2.66 15.76
CA ASN A 190 25.37 -4.00 15.77
C ASN A 190 24.75 -4.97 14.76
N THR A 191 23.63 -4.61 14.16
CA THR A 191 22.86 -5.51 13.28
C THR A 191 22.65 -4.96 11.88
N SER A 192 22.78 -3.65 11.69
CA SER A 192 22.41 -2.99 10.45
C SER A 192 23.36 -1.86 10.07
N ALA A 193 23.51 -1.63 8.78
CA ALA A 193 24.10 -0.40 8.28
C ALA A 193 23.05 0.71 8.33
N ILE A 194 23.40 1.84 8.96
CA ILE A 194 22.51 3.00 9.06
C ILE A 194 22.88 4.01 7.99
N THR A 195 21.92 4.43 7.19
CA THR A 195 22.07 5.48 6.17
C THR A 195 21.16 6.64 6.52
N GLN A 196 21.71 7.85 6.56
CA GLN A 196 20.90 9.05 6.73
C GLN A 196 20.15 9.35 5.45
N ALA A 197 18.84 9.60 5.53
CA ALA A 197 18.09 10.09 4.39
C ALA A 197 18.64 11.44 3.93
N CYS A 198 18.76 11.64 2.62
CA CYS A 198 19.24 12.91 2.08
C CYS A 198 18.26 14.04 2.44
N PRO A 199 18.71 15.15 3.01
CA PRO A 199 17.82 16.24 3.46
C PRO A 199 17.00 16.89 2.34
N LYS A 200 17.45 16.75 1.09
CA LYS A 200 16.75 17.27 -0.10
C LYS A 200 15.63 16.35 -0.60
N VAL A 201 15.50 15.14 -0.05
CA VAL A 201 14.50 14.17 -0.48
C VAL A 201 13.28 14.27 0.41
N SER A 202 12.11 14.44 -0.19
CA SER A 202 10.83 14.46 0.50
C SER A 202 10.22 13.06 0.55
N PHE A 203 9.64 12.70 1.67
CA PHE A 203 8.87 11.46 1.87
C PHE A 203 7.36 11.66 1.67
N GLU A 204 6.92 12.82 1.23
CA GLU A 204 5.51 13.09 0.99
C GLU A 204 5.01 12.19 -0.14
N PRO A 205 3.98 11.35 0.11
CA PRO A 205 3.46 10.46 -0.91
C PRO A 205 2.71 11.26 -1.97
N ILE A 206 3.07 11.03 -3.23
CA ILE A 206 2.38 11.58 -4.39
C ILE A 206 1.61 10.49 -5.11
N PRO A 207 0.47 10.79 -5.75
CA PRO A 207 -0.29 9.81 -6.48
C PRO A 207 0.51 9.15 -7.59
N ILE A 208 0.52 7.82 -7.61
CA ILE A 208 1.13 6.99 -8.63
C ILE A 208 0.05 6.22 -9.37
N HIS A 209 0.09 6.24 -10.69
CA HIS A 209 -0.77 5.45 -11.56
C HIS A 209 0.03 4.28 -12.11
N TYR A 210 -0.53 3.09 -12.05
CA TYR A 210 0.03 1.91 -12.69
C TYR A 210 -0.63 1.69 -14.05
N CYS A 211 0.16 1.56 -15.09
CA CYS A 211 -0.31 1.48 -16.46
C CYS A 211 0.14 0.18 -17.13
N ALA A 212 -0.74 -0.38 -17.96
CA ALA A 212 -0.45 -1.58 -18.70
C ALA A 212 0.37 -1.28 -19.97
N PRO A 213 1.38 -2.12 -20.28
CA PRO A 213 2.12 -2.02 -21.52
C PRO A 213 1.28 -2.50 -22.72
N ALA A 214 1.78 -2.27 -23.93
CA ALA A 214 1.12 -2.72 -25.15
C ALA A 214 0.88 -4.24 -25.14
N GLY A 215 -0.30 -4.66 -25.58
CA GLY A 215 -0.74 -6.05 -25.58
C GLY A 215 -1.40 -6.51 -24.27
N PHE A 216 -1.46 -5.66 -23.27
CA PHE A 216 -2.12 -5.89 -21.98
C PHE A 216 -3.14 -4.80 -21.70
N ALA A 217 -4.07 -5.10 -20.83
CA ALA A 217 -5.08 -4.16 -20.35
C ALA A 217 -5.28 -4.32 -18.86
N ILE A 218 -5.79 -3.27 -18.24
CA ILE A 218 -6.25 -3.31 -16.85
C ILE A 218 -7.78 -3.30 -16.87
N LEU A 219 -8.38 -4.31 -16.24
CA LEU A 219 -9.80 -4.37 -15.98
C LEU A 219 -10.10 -3.80 -14.60
N LYS A 220 -11.15 -3.01 -14.52
CA LYS A 220 -11.61 -2.36 -13.29
C LYS A 220 -13.02 -2.83 -12.96
N CYS A 221 -13.21 -3.29 -11.74
CA CYS A 221 -14.53 -3.61 -11.22
C CYS A 221 -15.19 -2.33 -10.66
N ASN A 222 -16.38 -2.02 -11.16
CA ASN A 222 -17.17 -0.86 -10.76
C ASN A 222 -18.37 -1.22 -9.89
N ASP A 223 -18.48 -2.48 -9.46
CA ASP A 223 -19.52 -2.88 -8.52
C ASP A 223 -19.28 -2.19 -7.17
N LYS A 224 -20.26 -1.44 -6.68
CA LYS A 224 -20.12 -0.60 -5.47
C LYS A 224 -19.84 -1.39 -4.21
N ASN A 225 -20.46 -2.57 -4.09
CA ASN A 225 -20.35 -3.47 -2.95
C ASN A 225 -19.47 -4.67 -3.27
N PHE A 226 -18.42 -4.48 -4.08
CA PHE A 226 -17.50 -5.54 -4.43
C PHE A 226 -16.63 -5.94 -3.23
N ASN A 227 -16.70 -7.20 -2.82
CA ASN A 227 -15.97 -7.73 -1.66
C ASN A 227 -14.51 -8.11 -1.93
N GLY A 228 -14.00 -7.87 -3.13
CA GLY A 228 -12.62 -8.15 -3.52
C GLY A 228 -12.40 -9.50 -4.20
N THR A 229 -13.34 -10.44 -4.12
CA THR A 229 -13.23 -11.78 -4.70
C THR A 229 -14.52 -12.18 -5.42
N GLY A 230 -14.37 -12.95 -6.49
CA GLY A 230 -15.50 -13.48 -7.24
C GLY A 230 -15.90 -12.64 -8.44
N PRO A 231 -17.11 -12.89 -8.99
CA PRO A 231 -17.55 -12.25 -10.21
C PRO A 231 -17.95 -10.79 -10.00
N CYS A 232 -17.49 -9.93 -10.91
CA CYS A 232 -17.90 -8.53 -11.05
C CYS A 232 -18.70 -8.36 -12.33
N LYS A 233 -19.86 -7.72 -12.24
CA LYS A 233 -20.80 -7.55 -13.37
C LYS A 233 -20.64 -6.23 -14.10
N ASN A 234 -20.13 -5.22 -13.43
CA ASN A 234 -19.88 -3.90 -14.01
C ASN A 234 -18.36 -3.71 -14.17
N VAL A 235 -17.84 -4.10 -15.32
CA VAL A 235 -16.42 -4.08 -15.61
C VAL A 235 -16.12 -3.03 -16.67
N SER A 236 -15.07 -2.27 -16.45
CA SER A 236 -14.50 -1.37 -17.45
C SER A 236 -13.05 -1.70 -17.71
N THR A 237 -12.53 -1.25 -18.85
CA THR A 237 -11.10 -1.30 -19.15
C THR A 237 -10.49 0.08 -19.02
N VAL A 238 -9.34 0.13 -18.40
CA VAL A 238 -8.54 1.35 -18.25
C VAL A 238 -7.11 1.08 -18.71
N GLN A 239 -6.42 2.11 -19.17
CA GLN A 239 -5.00 2.00 -19.45
C GLN A 239 -4.16 2.09 -18.19
N CYS A 240 -4.58 2.94 -17.26
CA CYS A 240 -3.91 3.17 -15.98
C CYS A 240 -4.91 3.11 -14.83
N THR A 241 -4.42 2.77 -13.65
CA THR A 241 -5.20 2.86 -12.42
C THR A 241 -5.44 4.33 -12.04
N HIS A 242 -6.34 4.58 -11.09
CA HIS A 242 -6.42 5.89 -10.45
C HIS A 242 -5.12 6.23 -9.72
N GLY A 243 -4.94 7.49 -9.33
CA GLY A 243 -3.78 7.90 -8.53
C GLY A 243 -3.81 7.30 -7.14
N ILE A 244 -2.85 6.43 -6.85
CA ILE A 244 -2.70 5.76 -5.56
C ILE A 244 -1.56 6.42 -4.80
N LYS A 245 -1.86 7.01 -3.64
CA LYS A 245 -0.83 7.55 -2.76
C LYS A 245 -0.16 6.40 -2.00
N PRO A 246 1.16 6.19 -2.13
CA PRO A 246 1.87 5.12 -1.44
C PRO A 246 2.11 5.45 0.04
N VAL A 247 1.04 5.60 0.80
CA VAL A 247 1.11 5.90 2.23
C VAL A 247 1.54 4.68 3.00
N VAL A 248 2.66 4.78 3.71
CA VAL A 248 3.18 3.74 4.59
C VAL A 248 2.67 3.98 5.99
N SER A 249 1.76 3.16 6.45
CA SER A 249 1.16 3.24 7.78
C SER A 249 0.80 1.85 8.31
N THR A 250 0.61 1.74 9.60
CA THR A 250 0.12 0.53 10.27
C THR A 250 -1.18 0.82 11.00
N GLN A 251 -2.00 -0.20 11.21
CA GLN A 251 -3.29 -0.15 11.90
C GLN A 251 -4.37 0.69 11.20
N LEU A 252 -4.10 1.92 10.85
CA LEU A 252 -5.02 2.83 10.17
C LEU A 252 -4.54 3.10 8.75
N LEU A 253 -5.44 3.02 7.78
CA LEU A 253 -5.17 3.38 6.40
C LEU A 253 -5.50 4.87 6.21
N LEU A 254 -4.51 5.62 5.73
CA LEU A 254 -4.60 7.07 5.61
C LEU A 254 -4.72 7.49 4.13
N ASN A 255 -5.53 8.50 3.89
CA ASN A 255 -5.65 9.18 2.59
C ASN A 255 -5.95 8.25 1.40
N GLY A 256 -6.61 7.13 1.66
CA GLY A 256 -7.03 6.16 0.66
C GLY A 256 -8.42 6.44 0.08
N SER A 257 -8.90 5.49 -0.70
CA SER A 257 -10.24 5.52 -1.28
C SER A 257 -11.31 5.16 -0.26
N LEU A 258 -12.47 5.77 -0.38
CA LEU A 258 -13.65 5.52 0.45
C LEU A 258 -14.61 4.58 -0.25
N ALA A 259 -15.41 3.86 0.52
CA ALA A 259 -16.53 3.09 0.01
C ALA A 259 -17.69 4.02 -0.41
N GLU A 260 -18.43 3.63 -1.44
CA GLU A 260 -19.50 4.49 -1.99
C GLU A 260 -20.80 4.42 -1.17
N ASP A 261 -21.29 3.21 -0.92
CA ASP A 261 -22.62 3.02 -0.31
C ASP A 261 -22.52 2.69 1.19
N GLU A 262 -21.74 1.70 1.56
CA GLU A 262 -21.60 1.23 2.93
C GLU A 262 -20.16 0.81 3.25
N ILE A 263 -19.86 0.60 4.51
CA ILE A 263 -18.53 0.13 4.93
C ILE A 263 -18.29 -1.26 4.36
N MET A 264 -17.13 -1.46 3.74
CA MET A 264 -16.72 -2.73 3.19
C MET A 264 -15.72 -3.43 4.10
N VAL A 265 -15.99 -4.71 4.35
CA VAL A 265 -15.11 -5.59 5.11
C VAL A 265 -14.58 -6.66 4.15
N ARG A 266 -13.25 -6.74 4.01
CA ARG A 266 -12.60 -7.66 3.08
C ARG A 266 -11.60 -8.54 3.82
N SER A 267 -11.67 -9.83 3.58
CA SER A 267 -10.68 -10.81 4.07
C SER A 267 -10.56 -11.94 3.07
N GLU A 268 -9.39 -12.55 2.98
CA GLU A 268 -9.18 -13.75 2.15
C GLU A 268 -10.07 -14.91 2.62
N ASN A 269 -10.19 -15.03 3.94
CA ASN A 269 -11.10 -15.97 4.59
C ASN A 269 -11.49 -15.42 5.96
N ILE A 270 -12.68 -14.90 6.08
CA ILE A 270 -13.18 -14.26 7.31
C ILE A 270 -13.29 -15.25 8.49
N THR A 271 -13.47 -16.54 8.22
CA THR A 271 -13.55 -17.58 9.26
C THR A 271 -12.17 -17.98 9.79
N ASN A 272 -11.11 -17.67 9.05
CA ASN A 272 -9.74 -17.93 9.47
C ASN A 272 -9.18 -16.69 10.21
N ASN A 273 -8.96 -16.84 11.51
CA ASN A 273 -8.42 -15.76 12.35
C ASN A 273 -6.95 -15.39 12.06
N ALA A 274 -6.24 -16.20 11.26
CA ALA A 274 -4.89 -15.87 10.80
C ALA A 274 -4.87 -14.87 9.64
N LYS A 275 -6.01 -14.65 8.98
CA LYS A 275 -6.09 -13.74 7.84
C LYS A 275 -6.46 -12.33 8.28
N ILE A 276 -5.77 -11.36 7.69
CA ILE A 276 -6.04 -9.94 7.92
C ILE A 276 -7.43 -9.56 7.43
N ILE A 277 -8.05 -8.64 8.12
CA ILE A 277 -9.31 -8.02 7.74
C ILE A 277 -9.02 -6.58 7.36
N ILE A 278 -9.35 -6.21 6.13
CA ILE A 278 -9.24 -4.86 5.62
C ILE A 278 -10.62 -4.23 5.63
N VAL A 279 -10.77 -3.15 6.37
CA VAL A 279 -12.02 -2.39 6.46
C VAL A 279 -11.86 -1.11 5.65
N GLN A 280 -12.80 -0.83 4.77
CA GLN A 280 -12.88 0.42 4.01
C GLN A 280 -14.06 1.23 4.54
N LEU A 281 -13.79 2.44 5.01
CA LEU A 281 -14.80 3.34 5.54
C LEU A 281 -15.56 4.05 4.41
N ARG A 282 -16.80 4.41 4.68
CA ARG A 282 -17.60 5.26 3.81
C ARG A 282 -17.29 6.75 4.01
N ASN A 283 -17.19 7.17 5.25
CA ASN A 283 -16.89 8.54 5.63
C ASN A 283 -15.48 8.59 6.23
N PRO A 284 -14.64 9.53 5.85
CA PRO A 284 -13.32 9.67 6.43
C PRO A 284 -13.42 10.19 7.85
N VAL A 285 -12.52 9.76 8.71
CA VAL A 285 -12.33 10.33 10.05
C VAL A 285 -11.03 11.12 10.04
N GLN A 286 -11.12 12.40 10.33
CA GLN A 286 -9.96 13.27 10.34
C GLN A 286 -9.06 12.97 11.54
N ILE A 287 -7.76 12.89 11.29
CA ILE A 287 -6.71 12.80 12.30
C ILE A 287 -5.72 13.94 12.12
N VAL A 288 -5.46 14.66 13.20
CA VAL A 288 -4.52 15.78 13.23
C VAL A 288 -3.39 15.43 14.18
N CYS A 289 -2.18 15.33 13.65
CA CYS A 289 -1.00 14.97 14.42
C CYS A 289 -0.04 16.16 14.52
N ILE A 290 0.52 16.36 15.70
CA ILE A 290 1.33 17.52 16.02
C ILE A 290 2.57 17.06 16.81
N ARG A 291 3.73 17.59 16.41
CA ARG A 291 4.92 17.68 17.26
C ARG A 291 5.10 19.13 17.65
N PRO A 292 4.67 19.53 18.84
CA PRO A 292 4.64 20.94 19.21
C PRO A 292 6.01 21.53 19.53
N SER A 293 7.01 20.69 19.79
CA SER A 293 8.37 21.13 20.11
C SER A 293 9.05 21.80 18.93
N ASN A 294 9.67 22.92 19.16
CA ASN A 294 10.49 23.61 18.15
C ASN A 294 11.92 23.05 18.17
N ASN A 295 12.17 22.03 17.37
CA ASN A 295 13.50 21.42 17.26
C ASN A 295 14.41 22.26 16.37
N THR A 296 15.67 22.39 16.76
CA THR A 296 16.71 22.96 15.91
C THR A 296 17.52 21.83 15.29
N ARG A 297 17.93 22.02 14.05
CA ARG A 297 18.79 21.06 13.34
C ARG A 297 20.22 21.59 13.32
N THR A 298 21.17 20.78 13.74
CA THR A 298 22.60 21.08 13.65
C THR A 298 23.30 20.07 12.75
N GLY A 299 24.26 20.53 11.98
CA GLY A 299 25.10 19.69 11.13
C GLY A 299 26.43 19.37 11.77
N VAL A 300 26.78 18.11 11.85
CA VAL A 300 28.06 17.60 12.35
C VAL A 300 28.83 16.98 11.21
N HIS A 301 30.02 17.50 10.93
CA HIS A 301 30.89 16.90 9.91
C HIS A 301 31.50 15.61 10.43
N ILE A 302 31.24 14.51 9.74
CA ILE A 302 31.72 13.16 10.10
C ILE A 302 32.77 12.63 9.12
N GLY A 303 33.04 13.37 8.06
CA GLY A 303 34.03 13.03 7.04
C GLY A 303 34.05 14.07 5.93
N PRO A 304 34.95 13.93 4.95
CA PRO A 304 35.02 14.85 3.82
C PRO A 304 33.70 14.85 3.03
N GLY A 305 33.05 16.02 2.97
CA GLY A 305 31.77 16.19 2.29
C GLY A 305 30.58 15.46 2.94
N GLN A 306 30.74 14.92 4.15
CA GLN A 306 29.71 14.17 4.85
C GLN A 306 29.24 14.93 6.09
N THR A 307 27.97 15.26 6.14
CA THR A 307 27.35 15.95 7.27
C THR A 307 26.26 15.08 7.88
N PHE A 308 26.36 14.83 9.18
CA PHE A 308 25.31 14.25 9.98
C PHE A 308 24.42 15.34 10.55
N TYR A 309 23.13 15.25 10.32
CA TYR A 309 22.15 16.19 10.86
C TYR A 309 21.53 15.63 12.14
N ALA A 310 21.72 16.34 13.23
CA ALA A 310 21.21 15.97 14.54
C ALA A 310 20.29 17.06 15.10
N ILE A 311 19.52 16.71 16.12
CA ILE A 311 18.82 17.69 16.92
C ILE A 311 19.85 18.41 17.77
N GLY A 312 19.99 19.71 17.54
CA GLY A 312 20.95 20.54 18.30
C GLY A 312 20.38 20.98 19.62
N ASP A 313 19.16 21.49 19.63
CA ASP A 313 18.46 21.96 20.81
C ASP A 313 16.94 21.90 20.58
N ILE A 314 16.19 21.91 21.65
CA ILE A 314 14.73 22.00 21.63
C ILE A 314 14.35 23.32 22.32
N ILE A 315 13.75 24.22 21.53
CA ILE A 315 13.38 25.55 22.00
C ILE A 315 11.92 25.56 22.46
N GLY A 316 11.69 26.09 23.64
CA GLY A 316 10.34 26.26 24.19
C GLY A 316 9.80 25.04 24.94
N ASP A 317 8.50 24.91 24.94
CA ASP A 317 7.79 23.90 25.73
C ASP A 317 7.96 22.51 25.11
N ILE A 318 8.43 21.55 25.92
CA ILE A 318 8.52 20.15 25.51
C ILE A 318 7.18 19.49 25.80
N ARG A 319 6.33 19.50 24.81
CA ARG A 319 5.12 18.72 24.83
C ARG A 319 5.30 17.46 24.00
N GLN A 320 4.73 16.38 24.50
CA GLN A 320 4.71 15.12 23.78
C GLN A 320 3.98 15.29 22.44
N ALA A 321 4.54 14.71 21.39
CA ALA A 321 3.84 14.57 20.13
C ALA A 321 2.53 13.79 20.34
N HIS A 322 1.50 14.20 19.65
CA HIS A 322 0.17 13.61 19.83
C HIS A 322 -0.68 13.74 18.57
N CYS A 323 -1.69 12.91 18.47
CA CYS A 323 -2.72 12.98 17.45
C CYS A 323 -4.08 13.19 18.10
N ASN A 324 -4.89 14.03 17.48
CA ASN A 324 -6.26 14.32 17.89
C ASN A 324 -7.26 13.81 16.88
N ILE A 325 -8.28 13.13 17.35
CA ILE A 325 -9.37 12.57 16.56
C ILE A 325 -10.69 12.97 17.22
N SER A 326 -11.69 13.36 16.44
CA SER A 326 -13.04 13.60 16.94
C SER A 326 -13.62 12.31 17.53
N LYS A 327 -13.92 12.33 18.81
CA LYS A 327 -14.51 11.19 19.52
C LYS A 327 -15.85 10.76 18.94
N LYS A 328 -16.66 11.74 18.54
CA LYS A 328 -17.95 11.49 17.90
C LYS A 328 -17.80 10.74 16.59
N ASP A 329 -16.96 11.25 15.68
CA ASP A 329 -16.79 10.68 14.35
C ASP A 329 -16.16 9.29 14.42
N TRP A 330 -15.20 9.09 15.35
CA TRP A 330 -14.58 7.80 15.56
C TRP A 330 -15.56 6.75 16.09
N ASN A 331 -16.35 7.09 17.10
CA ASN A 331 -17.35 6.19 17.67
C ASN A 331 -18.43 5.83 16.64
N GLU A 332 -18.87 6.80 15.82
CA GLU A 332 -19.78 6.54 14.72
C GLU A 332 -19.19 5.59 13.67
N ALA A 333 -17.92 5.77 13.35
CA ALA A 333 -17.21 4.87 12.42
C ALA A 333 -17.12 3.44 12.99
N LEU A 334 -16.68 3.28 14.24
CA LEU A 334 -16.58 1.95 14.87
C LEU A 334 -17.93 1.28 15.07
N GLN A 335 -18.98 2.03 15.36
CA GLN A 335 -20.34 1.50 15.43
C GLN A 335 -20.77 0.88 14.09
N LYS A 336 -20.53 1.58 12.99
CA LYS A 336 -20.83 1.07 11.64
C LYS A 336 -19.95 -0.14 11.28
N VAL A 337 -18.68 -0.12 11.63
CA VAL A 337 -17.78 -1.26 11.44
C VAL A 337 -18.25 -2.46 12.25
N GLY A 338 -18.64 -2.27 13.50
CA GLY A 338 -19.18 -3.32 14.37
C GLY A 338 -20.46 -3.94 13.79
N ALA A 339 -21.35 -3.14 13.26
CA ALA A 339 -22.55 -3.61 12.58
C ALA A 339 -22.23 -4.48 11.36
N GLN A 340 -21.31 -4.03 10.51
CA GLN A 340 -20.87 -4.82 9.35
C GLN A 340 -20.18 -6.12 9.73
N LEU A 341 -19.34 -6.11 10.76
CA LEU A 341 -18.72 -7.35 11.26
C LEU A 341 -19.76 -8.32 11.83
N GLN A 342 -20.79 -7.80 12.49
CA GLN A 342 -21.86 -8.63 13.05
C GLN A 342 -22.64 -9.39 11.96
N GLU A 343 -22.78 -8.84 10.75
CA GLU A 343 -23.41 -9.54 9.63
C GLU A 343 -22.64 -10.82 9.23
N TYR A 344 -21.32 -10.83 9.36
CA TYR A 344 -20.50 -12.00 9.05
C TYR A 344 -20.50 -13.06 10.15
N PHE A 345 -20.57 -12.65 11.43
CA PHE A 345 -20.45 -13.56 12.57
C PHE A 345 -21.79 -13.90 13.25
N GLY A 346 -22.86 -13.31 12.78
CA GLY A 346 -24.24 -13.51 13.25
C GLY A 346 -24.72 -12.40 14.19
N ASN A 347 -26.00 -12.06 14.08
CA ASN A 347 -26.63 -10.93 14.78
C ASN A 347 -26.59 -11.03 16.31
N ASP A 348 -26.41 -12.23 16.86
CA ASP A 348 -26.31 -12.46 18.31
C ASP A 348 -24.86 -12.35 18.81
N THR A 349 -23.90 -12.07 17.93
CA THR A 349 -22.47 -12.02 18.31
C THR A 349 -22.11 -10.63 18.78
N THR A 350 -21.48 -10.54 19.94
CA THR A 350 -20.93 -9.29 20.47
C THR A 350 -19.56 -9.02 19.84
N ILE A 351 -19.44 -7.93 19.13
CA ILE A 351 -18.17 -7.46 18.54
C ILE A 351 -17.45 -6.59 19.57
N THR A 352 -16.22 -6.94 19.86
CA THR A 352 -15.37 -6.20 20.81
C THR A 352 -14.11 -5.71 20.11
N PHE A 353 -13.81 -4.44 20.25
CA PHE A 353 -12.55 -3.88 19.82
C PHE A 353 -11.61 -3.76 21.02
N ALA A 354 -10.40 -4.23 20.86
CA ALA A 354 -9.36 -4.17 21.89
C ALA A 354 -8.05 -3.66 21.27
N ASN A 355 -7.14 -3.18 22.11
CA ASN A 355 -5.82 -2.72 21.68
C ASN A 355 -4.97 -3.89 21.14
N SER A 356 -3.86 -3.57 20.47
CA SER A 356 -2.89 -4.56 20.03
C SER A 356 -2.39 -5.42 21.18
N SER A 357 -2.27 -6.72 20.94
CA SER A 357 -1.86 -7.69 21.96
C SER A 357 -0.37 -7.72 22.24
N GLY A 358 0.46 -7.08 21.42
CA GLY A 358 1.91 -7.04 21.54
C GLY A 358 2.62 -7.27 20.21
N GLY A 359 3.93 -7.22 20.24
CA GLY A 359 4.80 -7.34 19.07
C GLY A 359 5.76 -6.14 18.99
N ASP A 360 6.32 -5.92 17.82
CA ASP A 360 7.20 -4.80 17.56
C ASP A 360 6.47 -3.47 17.67
N LEU A 361 7.20 -2.40 17.97
CA LEU A 361 6.64 -1.06 18.11
C LEU A 361 5.85 -0.63 16.86
N GLU A 362 6.32 -1.00 15.70
CA GLU A 362 5.74 -0.68 14.40
C GLU A 362 4.33 -1.23 14.21
N ILE A 363 4.00 -2.37 14.82
CA ILE A 363 2.69 -3.03 14.69
C ILE A 363 1.79 -2.83 15.89
N THR A 364 2.35 -2.59 17.06
CA THR A 364 1.59 -2.33 18.30
C THR A 364 1.07 -0.90 18.39
N THR A 365 1.62 -0.01 17.57
CA THR A 365 1.24 1.40 17.48
C THR A 365 0.83 1.74 16.06
N HIS A 366 0.12 2.86 15.91
CA HIS A 366 -0.08 3.46 14.59
C HIS A 366 1.20 4.18 14.18
N SER A 367 1.95 3.59 13.26
CA SER A 367 3.16 4.18 12.71
C SER A 367 2.88 4.82 11.35
N PHE A 368 3.43 6.01 11.14
CA PHE A 368 3.28 6.76 9.89
C PHE A 368 4.35 7.84 9.79
N ASN A 369 4.48 8.42 8.61
CA ASN A 369 5.34 9.58 8.37
C ASN A 369 4.52 10.86 8.37
N CYS A 370 4.96 11.84 9.12
CA CYS A 370 4.35 13.16 9.18
C CYS A 370 5.41 14.24 9.00
N GLY A 371 5.36 14.96 7.90
CA GLY A 371 6.29 16.05 7.59
C GLY A 371 7.76 15.64 7.51
N GLY A 372 8.05 14.37 7.30
CA GLY A 372 9.42 13.82 7.25
C GLY A 372 9.88 13.14 8.54
N GLU A 373 9.11 13.16 9.61
CA GLU A 373 9.38 12.44 10.84
C GLU A 373 8.45 11.25 11.03
N PHE A 374 8.95 10.19 11.65
CA PHE A 374 8.22 8.94 11.86
C PHE A 374 7.59 8.92 13.24
N PHE A 375 6.26 8.87 13.26
CA PHE A 375 5.44 8.87 14.46
C PHE A 375 5.00 7.45 14.78
N TYR A 376 4.95 7.14 16.07
CA TYR A 376 4.46 5.88 16.64
C TYR A 376 3.45 6.22 17.73
N CYS A 377 2.18 6.13 17.40
CA CYS A 377 1.09 6.60 18.26
C CYS A 377 0.38 5.44 18.95
N ASN A 378 0.19 5.55 20.26
CA ASN A 378 -0.56 4.56 21.03
C ASN A 378 -2.04 4.69 20.70
N THR A 379 -2.63 3.63 20.19
CA THR A 379 -4.04 3.57 19.76
C THR A 379 -4.98 2.92 20.78
N SER A 380 -4.53 2.69 22.02
CA SER A 380 -5.36 2.08 23.07
C SER A 380 -6.65 2.86 23.35
N GLY A 381 -6.63 4.18 23.15
CA GLY A 381 -7.81 5.03 23.27
C GLY A 381 -8.82 4.92 22.12
N LEU A 382 -8.39 4.38 20.96
CA LEU A 382 -9.24 4.21 19.78
C LEU A 382 -9.97 2.86 19.79
N PHE A 383 -9.24 1.79 20.09
CA PHE A 383 -9.76 0.43 20.04
C PHE A 383 -10.16 -0.05 21.45
N ASN A 384 -11.24 0.52 21.94
CA ASN A 384 -11.77 0.16 23.26
C ASN A 384 -13.29 0.35 23.28
N GLY A 385 -14.03 -0.72 22.97
CA GLY A 385 -15.48 -0.67 22.98
C GLY A 385 -16.10 -1.98 22.51
N THR A 386 -17.39 -2.10 22.75
CA THR A 386 -18.19 -3.26 22.36
C THR A 386 -19.42 -2.83 21.56
N PHE A 387 -19.77 -3.63 20.59
CA PHE A 387 -20.98 -3.48 19.81
C PHE A 387 -21.86 -4.74 19.98
N ASN A 388 -23.10 -4.54 20.43
CA ASN A 388 -24.12 -5.59 20.52
C ASN A 388 -25.49 -4.97 20.19
N GLY A 389 -25.70 -4.69 18.88
CA GLY A 389 -26.85 -3.91 18.43
C GLY A 389 -26.76 -2.42 18.76
N THR A 390 -26.08 -2.06 19.84
CA THR A 390 -25.75 -0.69 20.24
C THR A 390 -24.27 -0.59 20.58
N TRP A 391 -23.68 0.58 20.33
CA TRP A 391 -22.30 0.86 20.67
C TRP A 391 -22.13 1.20 22.15
N ASN A 392 -21.26 0.48 22.84
CA ASN A 392 -20.86 0.77 24.21
C ASN A 392 -19.34 0.95 24.26
N GLY A 393 -18.88 2.17 24.02
CA GLY A 393 -17.47 2.57 24.19
C GLY A 393 -17.20 3.06 25.61
N THR A 394 -15.96 2.95 26.07
CA THR A 394 -15.51 3.56 27.32
C THR A 394 -15.63 5.09 27.21
N ASN A 395 -16.59 5.66 27.90
CA ASN A 395 -17.04 7.06 27.87
C ASN A 395 -18.21 7.36 26.92
N SER A 396 -19.14 6.44 26.78
CA SER A 396 -20.39 6.63 26.03
C SER A 396 -21.44 7.44 26.81
N THR A 397 -21.06 8.49 27.51
CA THR A 397 -22.00 9.55 27.77
C THR A 397 -22.19 10.30 26.44
N ILE A 398 -23.31 10.08 25.81
CA ILE A 398 -23.84 10.88 24.69
C ILE A 398 -24.08 12.30 25.24
N SER A 399 -22.99 13.01 25.46
CA SER A 399 -23.04 14.46 25.63
C SER A 399 -22.61 15.08 24.30
N ASN A 400 -23.27 16.13 23.90
CA ASN A 400 -22.96 17.00 22.75
C ASN A 400 -21.56 17.65 22.86
N SER A 401 -20.55 16.90 23.32
CA SER A 401 -19.21 17.42 23.56
C SER A 401 -18.38 17.28 22.29
N THR A 402 -17.82 18.38 21.86
CA THR A 402 -16.69 18.51 20.91
C THR A 402 -15.39 17.92 21.50
N GLU A 403 -15.48 16.78 22.19
CA GLU A 403 -14.37 16.13 22.86
C GLU A 403 -13.51 15.36 21.85
N ASN A 404 -12.21 15.55 21.91
CA ASN A 404 -11.24 14.84 21.08
C ASN A 404 -10.61 13.68 21.85
N ILE A 405 -10.34 12.58 21.15
CA ILE A 405 -9.45 11.53 21.61
C ILE A 405 -8.04 11.96 21.28
N THR A 406 -7.19 12.07 22.31
CA THR A 406 -5.78 12.40 22.14
C THR A 406 -4.94 11.14 22.26
N LEU A 407 -4.19 10.82 21.22
CA LEU A 407 -3.27 9.69 21.18
C LEU A 407 -1.85 10.18 21.48
N PRO A 408 -1.18 9.65 22.53
CA PRO A 408 0.21 9.98 22.77
C PRO A 408 1.09 9.32 21.71
N CYS A 409 2.00 10.09 21.12
CA CYS A 409 2.90 9.64 20.08
C CYS A 409 4.35 9.75 20.53
N ARG A 410 5.16 8.84 20.05
CA ARG A 410 6.62 8.87 20.14
C ARG A 410 7.22 9.05 18.77
N ILE A 411 8.36 9.72 18.71
CA ILE A 411 9.09 9.92 17.46
C ILE A 411 10.35 9.09 17.48
N ARG A 412 10.65 8.46 16.36
CA ARG A 412 11.84 7.66 16.16
C ARG A 412 12.54 8.10 14.89
N GLN A 413 13.85 8.29 14.97
CA GLN A 413 14.65 8.70 13.82
C GLN A 413 15.31 7.52 13.11
N ILE A 414 15.66 6.45 13.84
CA ILE A 414 16.23 5.24 13.26
C ILE A 414 15.12 4.25 13.01
N VAL A 415 14.82 3.98 11.76
CA VAL A 415 13.71 3.13 11.34
C VAL A 415 14.18 2.01 10.42
N ASN A 416 13.63 0.81 10.64
CA ASN A 416 13.81 -0.34 9.77
C ASN A 416 12.61 -0.43 8.84
N MET A 417 12.74 0.15 7.66
CA MET A 417 11.66 0.07 6.68
C MET A 417 11.53 -1.33 6.13
N TRP A 418 10.29 -1.72 5.84
CA TRP A 418 9.95 -2.99 5.19
C TRP A 418 10.35 -4.24 5.98
N GLN A 419 10.60 -4.14 7.28
CA GLN A 419 11.06 -5.24 8.15
C GLN A 419 12.36 -5.91 7.66
N ARG A 420 13.18 -5.17 6.92
CA ARG A 420 14.44 -5.68 6.38
C ARG A 420 15.52 -5.76 7.46
N VAL A 421 16.21 -6.89 7.49
CA VAL A 421 17.38 -7.07 8.35
C VAL A 421 18.62 -6.56 7.62
N GLY A 422 19.51 -5.89 8.35
CA GLY A 422 20.80 -5.44 7.83
C GLY A 422 20.82 -4.03 7.28
N GLN A 423 19.70 -3.35 7.16
CA GLN A 423 19.61 -1.96 6.72
C GLN A 423 18.65 -1.16 7.61
N ALA A 424 19.08 0.02 8.02
CA ALA A 424 18.27 0.98 8.74
C ALA A 424 18.45 2.37 8.14
N MET A 425 17.43 3.18 8.24
CA MET A 425 17.46 4.57 7.81
C MET A 425 17.42 5.48 9.04
N TYR A 426 18.23 6.52 9.02
CA TYR A 426 18.13 7.64 9.94
C TYR A 426 17.40 8.79 9.25
N ALA A 427 16.24 9.16 9.77
CA ALA A 427 15.50 10.32 9.29
C ALA A 427 16.07 11.60 9.94
N PRO A 428 16.67 12.52 9.19
CA PRO A 428 17.21 13.75 9.76
C PRO A 428 16.08 14.56 10.41
N PRO A 429 16.36 15.27 11.51
CA PRO A 429 15.35 16.04 12.21
C PRO A 429 14.83 17.17 11.34
N ILE A 430 13.56 17.48 11.46
CA ILE A 430 12.91 18.61 10.83
C ILE A 430 12.87 19.76 11.84
N SER A 431 13.32 20.94 11.41
CA SER A 431 13.30 22.14 12.23
C SER A 431 11.88 22.68 12.37
N GLY A 432 11.59 23.28 13.53
CA GLY A 432 10.29 23.87 13.81
C GLY A 432 9.28 22.86 14.38
N ALA A 433 8.07 23.34 14.65
CA ALA A 433 6.94 22.50 14.99
C ALA A 433 6.37 21.84 13.72
N ILE A 434 5.86 20.63 13.86
CA ILE A 434 5.27 19.88 12.75
C ILE A 434 3.79 19.65 13.03
N ARG A 435 2.97 19.86 12.02
CA ARG A 435 1.55 19.56 12.01
C ARG A 435 1.20 18.89 10.69
N CYS A 436 0.51 17.77 10.76
CA CYS A 436 -0.06 17.11 9.57
C CYS A 436 -1.52 16.73 9.82
N GLU A 437 -2.30 16.82 8.77
CA GLU A 437 -3.70 16.45 8.74
C GLU A 437 -3.88 15.33 7.73
N SER A 438 -4.56 14.27 8.15
CA SER A 438 -4.82 13.10 7.33
C SER A 438 -6.24 12.61 7.53
N ASN A 439 -6.74 11.84 6.60
CA ASN A 439 -8.04 11.20 6.69
C ASN A 439 -7.87 9.70 6.89
N ILE A 440 -8.43 9.17 7.96
CA ILE A 440 -8.54 7.73 8.16
C ILE A 440 -9.62 7.23 7.22
N THR A 441 -9.24 6.38 6.27
CA THR A 441 -10.14 5.85 5.25
C THR A 441 -10.36 4.34 5.37
N GLY A 442 -9.56 3.68 6.20
CA GLY A 442 -9.68 2.25 6.44
C GLY A 442 -8.97 1.79 7.69
N LEU A 443 -9.19 0.53 8.05
CA LEU A 443 -8.61 -0.13 9.20
C LEU A 443 -8.02 -1.47 8.78
N LEU A 444 -6.92 -1.85 9.42
CA LEU A 444 -6.36 -3.20 9.36
C LEU A 444 -6.64 -3.90 10.69
N LEU A 445 -7.43 -4.96 10.65
CA LEU A 445 -7.87 -5.67 11.83
C LEU A 445 -7.45 -7.14 11.80
N THR A 446 -7.20 -7.69 12.97
CA THR A 446 -7.00 -9.12 13.22
C THR A 446 -8.04 -9.58 14.22
N ARG A 447 -8.49 -10.83 14.09
CA ARG A 447 -9.46 -11.44 15.01
C ARG A 447 -8.75 -12.42 15.93
N ASP A 448 -9.07 -12.37 17.23
CA ASP A 448 -8.58 -13.33 18.18
C ASP A 448 -9.19 -14.73 17.91
N GLY A 449 -8.35 -15.76 17.97
CA GLY A 449 -8.78 -17.15 17.87
C GLY A 449 -9.25 -17.70 19.21
N GLY A 450 -9.77 -18.93 19.18
CA GLY A 450 -10.20 -19.69 20.35
C GLY A 450 -11.63 -20.20 20.26
N ASN A 451 -12.02 -21.06 21.20
CA ASN A 451 -13.39 -21.56 21.31
C ASN A 451 -14.28 -20.49 21.95
N ASN A 452 -14.99 -19.76 21.12
CA ASN A 452 -15.93 -18.71 21.57
C ASN A 452 -17.26 -19.32 22.01
N THR A 453 -17.31 -19.93 23.19
CA THR A 453 -18.55 -20.42 23.80
C THR A 453 -19.54 -19.28 24.13
N ASN A 454 -19.07 -18.04 24.17
CA ASN A 454 -19.83 -16.87 24.66
C ASN A 454 -20.33 -15.94 23.54
N LYS A 455 -20.35 -16.37 22.29
CA LYS A 455 -20.78 -15.52 21.15
C LYS A 455 -20.13 -14.12 21.16
N LYS A 456 -18.84 -14.06 21.44
CA LYS A 456 -18.05 -12.82 21.51
C LYS A 456 -16.84 -12.93 20.58
N GLU A 457 -16.68 -11.98 19.66
CA GLU A 457 -15.52 -11.86 18.79
C GLU A 457 -14.70 -10.62 19.16
N ILE A 458 -13.39 -10.79 19.23
CA ILE A 458 -12.45 -9.71 19.59
C ILE A 458 -11.63 -9.35 18.37
N PHE A 459 -11.63 -8.06 18.04
CA PHE A 459 -10.88 -7.48 16.94
C PHE A 459 -9.82 -6.53 17.45
N ARG A 460 -8.61 -6.67 16.95
CA ARG A 460 -7.46 -5.86 17.32
C ARG A 460 -6.84 -5.20 16.09
N PRO A 461 -6.30 -3.98 16.20
CA PRO A 461 -5.56 -3.38 15.11
C PRO A 461 -4.31 -4.20 14.78
N GLY A 462 -4.02 -4.31 13.52
CA GLY A 462 -2.89 -5.05 12.99
C GLY A 462 -2.18 -4.30 11.88
N GLY A 463 -1.39 -5.00 11.11
CA GLY A 463 -0.63 -4.45 9.99
C GLY A 463 0.81 -4.95 9.99
N GLY A 464 1.68 -4.21 9.31
CA GLY A 464 3.11 -4.53 9.19
C GLY A 464 3.49 -5.03 7.81
N ASP A 465 2.67 -5.82 7.16
CA ASP A 465 2.85 -6.13 5.74
C ASP A 465 2.21 -5.01 4.90
N MET A 466 3.05 -4.17 4.28
CA MET A 466 2.59 -3.03 3.48
C MET A 466 1.82 -3.43 2.23
N ARG A 467 1.92 -4.69 1.79
CA ARG A 467 1.11 -5.19 0.69
C ARG A 467 -0.38 -5.10 0.98
N ASP A 468 -0.78 -5.23 2.23
CA ASP A 468 -2.19 -5.05 2.63
C ASP A 468 -2.67 -3.62 2.44
N ASN A 469 -1.79 -2.63 2.64
CA ASN A 469 -2.09 -1.24 2.32
C ASN A 469 -2.32 -1.05 0.81
N TRP A 470 -1.52 -1.71 -0.02
CA TRP A 470 -1.67 -1.65 -1.48
C TRP A 470 -2.90 -2.41 -1.96
N ARG A 471 -3.24 -3.53 -1.32
CA ARG A 471 -4.48 -4.27 -1.62
C ARG A 471 -5.73 -3.44 -1.39
N SER A 472 -5.73 -2.58 -0.41
CA SER A 472 -6.86 -1.69 -0.11
C SER A 472 -7.20 -0.74 -1.26
N GLU A 473 -6.25 -0.46 -2.14
CA GLU A 473 -6.43 0.40 -3.31
C GLU A 473 -6.51 -0.38 -4.63
N LEU A 474 -5.77 -1.48 -4.75
CA LEU A 474 -5.68 -2.28 -5.98
C LEU A 474 -6.73 -3.40 -6.07
N TYR A 475 -7.63 -3.52 -5.10
CA TYR A 475 -8.62 -4.60 -5.02
C TYR A 475 -9.56 -4.68 -6.23
N LYS A 476 -9.81 -3.56 -6.90
CA LYS A 476 -10.73 -3.44 -8.03
C LYS A 476 -10.05 -3.58 -9.41
N TYR A 477 -8.74 -3.80 -9.44
CA TYR A 477 -7.99 -3.90 -10.68
C TYR A 477 -7.45 -5.29 -10.94
N LYS A 478 -7.33 -5.63 -12.23
CA LYS A 478 -6.80 -6.89 -12.72
C LYS A 478 -6.09 -6.68 -14.04
N VAL A 479 -4.92 -7.27 -14.19
CA VAL A 479 -4.17 -7.25 -15.46
C VAL A 479 -4.55 -8.44 -16.30
N VAL A 480 -4.80 -8.20 -17.58
CA VAL A 480 -5.09 -9.23 -18.56
C VAL A 480 -4.23 -9.06 -19.81
N LYS A 481 -3.93 -10.17 -20.46
CA LYS A 481 -3.26 -10.18 -21.76
C LYS A 481 -4.31 -10.28 -22.85
N ILE A 482 -4.22 -9.41 -23.83
CA ILE A 482 -5.10 -9.42 -24.99
C ILE A 482 -4.61 -10.49 -25.98
N GLU A 483 -5.49 -11.37 -26.38
CA GLU A 483 -5.26 -12.39 -27.40
C GLU A 483 -6.13 -12.09 -28.65
N PRO A 484 -5.65 -11.23 -29.58
CA PRO A 484 -6.49 -10.67 -30.64
C PRO A 484 -6.75 -11.64 -31.79
N LEU A 485 -6.33 -12.88 -31.68
CA LEU A 485 -6.50 -13.88 -32.71
C LEU A 485 -7.56 -14.91 -32.32
N GLY A 486 -8.64 -14.97 -33.10
CA GLY A 486 -9.64 -16.01 -32.99
C GLY A 486 -9.61 -16.94 -34.18
N VAL A 487 -9.90 -18.20 -33.98
CA VAL A 487 -10.00 -19.20 -35.03
C VAL A 487 -11.38 -19.83 -35.02
N ALA A 488 -11.98 -19.97 -36.20
CA ALA A 488 -13.26 -20.65 -36.35
C ALA A 488 -13.24 -21.56 -37.58
N PRO A 489 -13.79 -22.80 -37.51
CA PRO A 489 -13.94 -23.64 -38.66
C PRO A 489 -15.02 -23.05 -39.58
N THR A 490 -14.71 -22.97 -40.88
CA THR A 490 -15.66 -22.47 -41.86
C THR A 490 -15.85 -23.49 -42.96
N ARG A 491 -17.08 -23.88 -43.21
CA ARG A 491 -17.45 -24.63 -44.42
C ARG A 491 -17.50 -23.65 -45.59
N ALA A 492 -16.43 -23.47 -46.31
CA ALA A 492 -16.38 -22.49 -47.40
C ALA A 492 -16.37 -23.17 -48.76
N LYS A 493 -17.40 -22.93 -49.53
CA LYS A 493 -17.27 -22.96 -50.97
C LYS A 493 -16.39 -21.77 -51.39
N ARG A 494 -15.43 -22.00 -52.29
CA ARG A 494 -14.43 -21.05 -52.77
C ARG A 494 -14.99 -19.62 -52.92
N ARG A 495 -14.56 -18.70 -52.08
CA ARG A 495 -14.83 -17.26 -52.27
C ARG A 495 -13.53 -16.56 -52.65
N VAL A 496 -13.57 -15.80 -53.73
CA VAL A 496 -12.54 -14.84 -54.08
C VAL A 496 -12.63 -13.70 -53.09
N VAL A 497 -11.56 -13.46 -52.34
CA VAL A 497 -11.50 -12.34 -51.38
C VAL A 497 -11.05 -11.11 -52.12
N GLU A 498 -11.93 -10.14 -52.28
CA GLU A 498 -11.51 -8.79 -52.66
C GLU A 498 -10.65 -8.19 -51.55
N ARG A 499 -9.49 -7.67 -51.91
CA ARG A 499 -8.61 -6.94 -51.01
C ARG A 499 -9.24 -5.58 -50.68
N GLU A 500 -9.91 -5.49 -49.55
CA GLU A 500 -10.20 -4.17 -48.98
C GLU A 500 -8.89 -3.48 -48.56
N LYS A 501 -8.71 -2.26 -49.01
CA LYS A 501 -7.61 -1.39 -48.58
C LYS A 501 -7.78 -1.12 -47.08
N ARG A 502 -6.88 -1.63 -46.27
CA ARG A 502 -6.80 -1.31 -44.84
C ARG A 502 -6.48 0.17 -44.68
N ALA A 503 -7.39 0.93 -44.11
CA ALA A 503 -7.05 2.23 -43.52
C ALA A 503 -6.10 2.01 -42.36
N ALA A 504 -5.01 2.73 -42.31
CA ALA A 504 -4.07 2.71 -41.21
C ALA A 504 -4.74 3.43 -40.02
N ILE A 505 -5.28 2.64 -39.11
CA ILE A 505 -5.79 3.14 -37.83
C ILE A 505 -4.61 3.13 -36.83
N GLY A 506 -4.34 4.25 -36.20
CA GLY A 506 -3.27 4.36 -35.21
C GLY A 506 -3.42 3.35 -34.08
N LEU A 507 -2.30 2.81 -33.61
CA LEU A 507 -2.24 1.75 -32.58
C LEU A 507 -3.06 2.02 -31.32
N GLY A 508 -3.23 3.28 -30.90
CA GLY A 508 -4.01 3.65 -29.72
C GLY A 508 -5.53 3.54 -29.92
N ALA A 509 -6.02 3.89 -31.12
CA ALA A 509 -7.45 3.78 -31.45
C ALA A 509 -7.88 2.32 -31.64
N LEU A 510 -6.95 1.43 -32.07
CA LEU A 510 -7.19 0.00 -32.17
C LEU A 510 -7.39 -0.66 -30.80
N PHE A 511 -6.68 -0.21 -29.79
CA PHE A 511 -6.72 -0.85 -28.48
C PHE A 511 -8.03 -0.57 -27.74
N LEU A 512 -8.50 0.66 -27.74
CA LEU A 512 -9.74 1.05 -27.04
C LEU A 512 -11.00 0.71 -27.86
N GLY A 513 -10.98 0.90 -29.17
CA GLY A 513 -12.11 0.53 -30.03
C GLY A 513 -12.36 -0.99 -30.09
N PHE A 514 -11.31 -1.78 -29.88
CA PHE A 514 -11.36 -3.22 -29.90
C PHE A 514 -12.10 -3.82 -28.69
N LEU A 515 -11.90 -3.29 -27.49
CA LEU A 515 -12.56 -3.78 -26.28
C LEU A 515 -14.02 -3.31 -26.18
N GLY A 516 -14.37 -2.16 -26.77
CA GLY A 516 -15.75 -1.66 -26.80
C GLY A 516 -16.71 -2.49 -27.68
N ALA A 517 -16.18 -3.21 -28.65
CA ALA A 517 -16.97 -4.10 -29.50
C ALA A 517 -17.33 -5.44 -28.84
N ALA A 518 -16.76 -5.75 -27.66
CA ALA A 518 -17.02 -7.01 -26.93
C ALA A 518 -18.45 -7.17 -26.44
N GLY A 519 -19.24 -6.07 -26.39
CA GLY A 519 -20.62 -6.09 -25.94
C GLY A 519 -21.69 -6.32 -27.01
N SER A 520 -21.36 -6.37 -28.30
CA SER A 520 -22.35 -6.60 -29.34
C SER A 520 -22.07 -7.89 -30.11
N THR A 521 -22.80 -8.91 -29.71
CA THR A 521 -23.21 -10.08 -30.50
C THR A 521 -22.12 -10.90 -31.19
N MET A 522 -21.65 -11.93 -30.49
CA MET A 522 -21.48 -13.21 -31.17
C MET A 522 -22.76 -14.04 -30.95
N GLY A 523 -23.74 -13.79 -31.79
CA GLY A 523 -24.84 -14.69 -32.00
C GLY A 523 -24.52 -15.68 -33.10
#